data_9ab80891e3c9b12909e9672dfa194b28
#
_entry.id   9ab80891e3c9b12909e9672dfa194b28
#
_cell.length_a   1.000
_cell.length_b   1.000
_cell.length_c   1.000
_cell.angle_alpha   90.00
_cell.angle_beta   90.00
_cell.angle_gamma   90.00
#
_symmetry.space_group_name_H-M   'P 1'
#
loop_
_entity.id
_entity.type
_entity.pdbx_description
1 polymer ?
#
loop_
_entity_poly.entity_id
_entity_poly.type
_entity_poly.pdbx_seq_one_letter_code
_entity_poly.pdbx_strand_id
1 'polypeptide(L)'
;MKFKNKIFLVSLCLLLSVYVFGGTINGLPLHIKKLSDNVIRLWVGDYVSSTAVSALNTDRGIVVIDTTQCPTLDVQFRKIIAKKFGGKNFIYLINTHEHSDHTNGNSIYSDCEIFAHEKCAEGMKRTQADQQRVIGWYKEYIPKLEKQLSEAKEGTDNYKKIKEDIIVRKMNLKALESGIKQTFPTKTFKDKMKLDMGNMTIELFYMGGLHSASDIFVFVPEEGLLFTGDVMADVWLTDTPGCLQSFGGRPGIKRDLPLMLKNWKSLINRKEKIKDYIPGHWNGDLTYNGFVARYNYMETLQKEVKKAVKENKELKSLLTDLHLKTRFPKLAGTPGFTRDFVHNNNIISIWTEKTGAKSASNALAEMIEKKGLKKAVNKFRDEYKNGSKSKKCYYLEHEFNSLGYRYLNQKKYPEAIAIFKLNVEMYPKSKNVYDSLGEAYLKDGQKKLALSYYNKVLKMDPNNANAKKMIGIINQKK
;
A
#
# COMPACT_ATOMS: atom_id res chain seq x y z
N MET A 1 -64.24 21.17 12.04
CA MET A 1 -63.00 21.01 11.24
C MET A 1 -62.17 19.86 11.80
N LYS A 2 -62.19 18.73 11.08
CA LYS A 2 -61.43 17.52 11.52
C LYS A 2 -60.10 17.51 10.77
N PHE A 3 -58.98 17.67 11.48
CA PHE A 3 -57.62 17.46 10.95
C PHE A 3 -57.35 15.95 10.83
N LYS A 4 -57.18 15.46 9.61
CA LYS A 4 -56.70 14.09 9.34
C LYS A 4 -55.17 14.11 9.35
N ASN A 5 -54.59 13.51 10.41
CA ASN A 5 -53.15 13.21 10.43
C ASN A 5 -52.87 12.07 9.45
N LYS A 6 -52.16 12.39 8.37
CA LYS A 6 -51.52 11.37 7.52
C LYS A 6 -50.17 11.00 8.13
N ILE A 7 -50.11 9.83 8.72
CA ILE A 7 -48.83 9.21 9.12
C ILE A 7 -48.15 8.71 7.85
N PHE A 8 -47.05 9.36 7.47
CA PHE A 8 -46.14 8.83 6.46
C PHE A 8 -45.28 7.74 7.11
N LEU A 9 -45.58 6.48 6.83
CA LEU A 9 -44.68 5.37 7.11
C LEU A 9 -43.49 5.48 6.15
N VAL A 10 -42.36 5.98 6.64
CA VAL A 10 -41.06 5.84 5.96
C VAL A 10 -40.62 4.41 6.22
N SER A 11 -40.76 3.57 5.20
CA SER A 11 -40.21 2.21 5.22
C SER A 11 -38.69 2.31 5.21
N LEU A 12 -38.08 2.20 6.38
CA LEU A 12 -36.63 2.09 6.56
C LEU A 12 -36.24 0.65 6.18
N CYS A 13 -35.95 0.42 4.88
CA CYS A 13 -35.29 -0.80 4.45
C CYS A 13 -33.86 -0.81 5.00
N LEU A 14 -33.70 -1.28 6.21
CA LEU A 14 -32.42 -1.73 6.73
C LEU A 14 -31.98 -2.93 5.87
N LEU A 15 -31.12 -2.71 4.91
CA LEU A 15 -30.34 -3.75 4.25
C LEU A 15 -29.39 -4.36 5.29
N LEU A 16 -29.91 -5.31 6.07
CA LEU A 16 -29.11 -6.18 6.90
C LEU A 16 -28.23 -7.03 5.96
N SER A 17 -26.97 -6.65 5.79
CA SER A 17 -25.98 -7.51 5.17
C SER A 17 -25.86 -8.78 6.03
N VAL A 18 -26.36 -9.89 5.50
CA VAL A 18 -26.34 -11.17 6.22
C VAL A 18 -24.91 -11.70 6.20
N TYR A 19 -24.21 -11.55 7.32
CA TYR A 19 -22.96 -12.26 7.56
C TYR A 19 -23.27 -13.72 7.86
N VAL A 20 -22.82 -14.63 7.03
CA VAL A 20 -22.84 -16.06 7.34
C VAL A 20 -21.45 -16.41 7.90
N PHE A 21 -21.36 -16.73 9.19
CA PHE A 21 -20.15 -17.30 9.75
C PHE A 21 -19.88 -18.66 9.11
N GLY A 22 -18.82 -18.75 8.29
CA GLY A 22 -18.49 -19.94 7.51
C GLY A 22 -17.65 -20.99 8.26
N GLY A 23 -17.45 -20.87 9.57
CA GLY A 23 -16.50 -21.70 10.31
C GLY A 23 -15.11 -21.06 10.38
N THR A 24 -14.05 -21.89 10.46
CA THR A 24 -12.67 -21.42 10.50
C THR A 24 -11.82 -22.07 9.41
N ILE A 25 -10.85 -21.31 8.88
CA ILE A 25 -9.79 -21.83 8.02
C ILE A 25 -8.43 -21.56 8.69
N ASN A 26 -7.68 -22.61 8.94
CA ASN A 26 -6.38 -22.54 9.64
C ASN A 26 -6.46 -21.84 11.02
N GLY A 27 -7.60 -21.94 11.70
CA GLY A 27 -7.85 -21.28 12.99
C GLY A 27 -8.26 -19.80 12.88
N LEU A 28 -8.44 -19.28 11.68
CA LEU A 28 -8.96 -17.94 11.43
C LEU A 28 -10.45 -17.98 11.12
N PRO A 29 -11.28 -17.06 11.64
CA PRO A 29 -12.67 -16.92 11.24
C PRO A 29 -12.80 -16.78 9.73
N LEU A 30 -13.70 -17.56 9.12
CA LEU A 30 -14.08 -17.41 7.71
C LEU A 30 -15.34 -16.56 7.62
N HIS A 31 -15.25 -15.50 6.82
CA HIS A 31 -16.36 -14.61 6.52
C HIS A 31 -16.84 -14.79 5.10
N ILE A 32 -18.14 -14.87 4.94
CA ILE A 32 -18.82 -14.88 3.64
C ILE A 32 -19.91 -13.81 3.70
N LYS A 33 -19.68 -12.70 3.01
CA LYS A 33 -20.65 -11.60 2.91
C LYS A 33 -21.39 -11.73 1.58
N LYS A 34 -22.72 -11.81 1.64
CA LYS A 34 -23.56 -11.69 0.47
C LYS A 34 -23.71 -10.22 0.12
N LEU A 35 -23.20 -9.79 -1.04
CA LEU A 35 -23.32 -8.42 -1.55
C LEU A 35 -24.61 -8.24 -2.36
N SER A 36 -25.03 -9.31 -3.06
CA SER A 36 -26.32 -9.42 -3.77
C SER A 36 -26.69 -10.90 -3.94
N ASP A 37 -27.76 -11.20 -4.66
CA ASP A 37 -28.11 -12.60 -5.00
C ASP A 37 -27.05 -13.28 -5.85
N ASN A 38 -26.35 -12.51 -6.68
CA ASN A 38 -25.34 -13.00 -7.60
C ASN A 38 -23.90 -12.75 -7.15
N VAL A 39 -23.66 -12.02 -6.06
CA VAL A 39 -22.31 -11.62 -5.66
C VAL A 39 -22.04 -11.91 -4.20
N ILE A 40 -20.94 -12.63 -3.96
CA ILE A 40 -20.43 -12.90 -2.61
C ILE A 40 -18.99 -12.42 -2.48
N ARG A 41 -18.59 -12.17 -1.24
CA ARG A 41 -17.23 -11.77 -0.86
C ARG A 41 -16.74 -12.63 0.29
N LEU A 42 -15.51 -13.13 0.21
CA LEU A 42 -14.90 -14.04 1.18
C LEU A 42 -13.59 -13.46 1.70
N TRP A 43 -13.34 -13.62 3.00
CA TRP A 43 -12.05 -13.33 3.63
C TRP A 43 -11.89 -14.13 4.91
N VAL A 44 -10.67 -14.12 5.48
CA VAL A 44 -10.39 -14.73 6.79
C VAL A 44 -9.84 -13.70 7.75
N GLY A 45 -10.15 -13.88 9.03
CA GLY A 45 -9.67 -13.05 10.13
C GLY A 45 -10.59 -11.88 10.49
N ASP A 46 -10.49 -11.42 11.74
CA ASP A 46 -11.26 -10.31 12.31
C ASP A 46 -10.41 -9.06 12.55
N TYR A 47 -9.12 -9.24 12.80
CA TYR A 47 -8.21 -8.19 13.26
C TYR A 47 -7.13 -7.85 12.24
N VAL A 48 -6.76 -8.77 11.38
CA VAL A 48 -5.69 -8.57 10.38
C VAL A 48 -6.30 -8.41 9.01
N SER A 49 -5.91 -7.33 8.33
CA SER A 49 -6.36 -7.06 6.98
C SER A 49 -5.88 -8.16 6.02
N SER A 50 -6.77 -9.09 5.67
CA SER A 50 -6.56 -10.08 4.62
C SER A 50 -7.20 -9.63 3.31
N THR A 51 -6.65 -10.04 2.19
CA THR A 51 -7.28 -9.81 0.88
C THR A 51 -8.65 -10.49 0.86
N ALA A 52 -9.63 -9.79 0.35
CA ALA A 52 -10.98 -10.31 0.19
C ALA A 52 -11.25 -10.65 -1.27
N VAL A 53 -11.54 -11.92 -1.52
CA VAL A 53 -11.90 -12.44 -2.84
C VAL A 53 -13.39 -12.25 -3.07
N SER A 54 -13.77 -11.72 -4.23
CA SER A 54 -15.17 -11.59 -4.61
C SER A 54 -15.49 -12.53 -5.77
N ALA A 55 -16.74 -13.07 -5.78
CA ALA A 55 -17.18 -13.96 -6.83
C ALA A 55 -18.57 -13.57 -7.33
N LEU A 56 -18.74 -13.57 -8.66
CA LEU A 56 -19.94 -13.19 -9.36
C LEU A 56 -20.51 -14.43 -10.09
N ASN A 57 -21.79 -14.71 -9.83
CA ASN A 57 -22.56 -15.74 -10.52
C ASN A 57 -23.20 -15.15 -11.78
N THR A 58 -22.68 -15.46 -12.94
CA THR A 58 -23.18 -14.92 -14.20
C THR A 58 -23.85 -16.01 -15.05
N ASP A 59 -24.58 -15.60 -16.10
CA ASP A 59 -25.19 -16.58 -17.03
C ASP A 59 -24.10 -17.41 -17.77
N ARG A 60 -22.94 -16.81 -18.00
CA ARG A 60 -21.84 -17.47 -18.71
C ARG A 60 -20.96 -18.32 -17.81
N GLY A 61 -21.03 -18.15 -16.48
CA GLY A 61 -20.21 -18.87 -15.51
C GLY A 61 -19.77 -17.97 -14.34
N ILE A 62 -18.87 -18.47 -13.53
CA ILE A 62 -18.37 -17.76 -12.35
C ILE A 62 -17.18 -16.87 -12.74
N VAL A 63 -17.25 -15.59 -12.33
CA VAL A 63 -16.14 -14.64 -12.42
C VAL A 63 -15.61 -14.37 -11.02
N VAL A 64 -14.29 -14.40 -10.84
CA VAL A 64 -13.62 -14.13 -9.57
C VAL A 64 -12.86 -12.81 -9.68
N ILE A 65 -12.89 -11.99 -8.65
CA ILE A 65 -12.12 -10.74 -8.54
C ILE A 65 -11.10 -10.92 -7.43
N ASP A 66 -9.82 -10.84 -7.80
CA ASP A 66 -8.63 -11.09 -7.02
C ASP A 66 -8.49 -12.52 -6.46
N THR A 67 -7.31 -12.81 -5.99
CA THR A 67 -6.94 -14.00 -5.23
C THR A 67 -6.25 -13.58 -3.94
N THR A 68 -5.72 -14.53 -3.18
CA THR A 68 -4.99 -14.23 -1.95
C THR A 68 -3.48 -14.41 -2.13
N GLN A 69 -2.71 -14.03 -1.10
CA GLN A 69 -1.29 -14.33 -1.05
C GLN A 69 -0.99 -15.83 -0.86
N CYS A 70 -1.99 -16.60 -0.42
CA CYS A 70 -1.85 -17.99 -0.04
C CYS A 70 -2.70 -18.91 -0.93
N PRO A 71 -2.12 -19.55 -1.97
CA PRO A 71 -2.88 -20.40 -2.89
C PRO A 71 -3.70 -21.52 -2.22
N THR A 72 -3.26 -22.03 -1.08
CA THR A 72 -4.03 -23.05 -0.33
C THR A 72 -5.32 -22.49 0.26
N LEU A 73 -5.39 -21.19 0.54
CA LEU A 73 -6.61 -20.50 0.92
C LEU A 73 -7.55 -20.36 -0.30
N ASP A 74 -6.99 -20.00 -1.45
CA ASP A 74 -7.75 -19.88 -2.71
C ASP A 74 -8.39 -21.21 -3.15
N VAL A 75 -7.72 -22.35 -2.91
CA VAL A 75 -8.33 -23.69 -3.10
C VAL A 75 -9.60 -23.85 -2.28
N GLN A 76 -9.61 -23.39 -1.04
CA GLN A 76 -10.78 -23.48 -0.18
C GLN A 76 -11.87 -22.50 -0.59
N PHE A 77 -11.49 -21.26 -0.89
CA PHE A 77 -12.43 -20.27 -1.41
C PHE A 77 -13.09 -20.74 -2.71
N ARG A 78 -12.32 -21.30 -3.65
CA ARG A 78 -12.87 -21.85 -4.89
C ARG A 78 -13.91 -22.94 -4.64
N LYS A 79 -13.69 -23.86 -3.68
CA LYS A 79 -14.64 -24.89 -3.29
C LYS A 79 -15.94 -24.30 -2.71
N ILE A 80 -15.80 -23.28 -1.83
CA ILE A 80 -16.92 -22.60 -1.22
C ILE A 80 -17.76 -21.87 -2.27
N ILE A 81 -17.11 -21.14 -3.17
CA ILE A 81 -17.76 -20.41 -4.28
C ILE A 81 -18.50 -21.39 -5.20
N ALA A 82 -17.85 -22.50 -5.60
CA ALA A 82 -18.46 -23.52 -6.45
C ALA A 82 -19.74 -24.09 -5.78
N LYS A 83 -19.65 -24.46 -4.50
CA LYS A 83 -20.82 -24.96 -3.75
C LYS A 83 -21.93 -23.90 -3.67
N LYS A 84 -21.57 -22.63 -3.45
CA LYS A 84 -22.55 -21.54 -3.30
C LYS A 84 -23.29 -21.25 -4.61
N PHE A 85 -22.63 -21.38 -5.76
CA PHE A 85 -23.17 -21.08 -7.09
C PHE A 85 -23.55 -22.34 -7.90
N GLY A 86 -23.85 -23.46 -7.21
CA GLY A 86 -24.42 -24.64 -7.85
C GLY A 86 -23.47 -25.38 -8.80
N GLY A 87 -22.16 -25.28 -8.61
CA GLY A 87 -21.15 -26.02 -9.40
C GLY A 87 -20.93 -25.47 -10.81
N LYS A 88 -21.36 -24.26 -11.14
CA LYS A 88 -21.04 -23.61 -12.42
C LYS A 88 -19.53 -23.53 -12.63
N ASN A 89 -19.10 -23.55 -13.90
CA ASN A 89 -17.71 -23.41 -14.27
C ASN A 89 -17.16 -22.03 -13.92
N PHE A 90 -15.93 -21.98 -13.44
CA PHE A 90 -15.15 -20.75 -13.36
C PHE A 90 -14.64 -20.42 -14.76
N ILE A 91 -14.86 -19.18 -15.21
CA ILE A 91 -14.50 -18.79 -16.58
C ILE A 91 -13.52 -17.62 -16.61
N TYR A 92 -13.63 -16.67 -15.68
CA TYR A 92 -12.77 -15.50 -15.63
C TYR A 92 -12.25 -15.25 -14.21
N LEU A 93 -10.98 -14.84 -14.14
CA LEU A 93 -10.36 -14.21 -13.00
C LEU A 93 -9.98 -12.76 -13.39
N ILE A 94 -10.28 -11.80 -12.55
CA ILE A 94 -9.91 -10.40 -12.76
C ILE A 94 -8.97 -9.98 -11.64
N ASN A 95 -7.71 -9.63 -11.97
CA ASN A 95 -6.79 -9.06 -10.97
C ASN A 95 -6.92 -7.54 -10.97
N THR A 96 -7.23 -6.96 -9.81
CA THR A 96 -7.33 -5.51 -9.65
C THR A 96 -5.99 -4.82 -9.78
N HIS A 97 -4.89 -5.50 -9.40
CA HIS A 97 -3.53 -4.99 -9.54
C HIS A 97 -2.48 -6.12 -9.36
N GLU A 98 -1.18 -5.78 -9.51
CA GLU A 98 -0.08 -6.75 -9.58
C GLU A 98 0.46 -7.26 -8.25
N HIS A 99 -0.04 -6.82 -7.08
CA HIS A 99 0.53 -7.25 -5.80
C HIS A 99 0.29 -8.73 -5.52
N SER A 100 1.23 -9.33 -4.80
CA SER A 100 1.25 -10.77 -4.55
C SER A 100 0.07 -11.29 -3.76
N ASP A 101 -0.47 -10.47 -2.88
CA ASP A 101 -1.67 -10.79 -2.09
C ASP A 101 -2.98 -10.70 -2.89
N HIS A 102 -2.91 -10.28 -4.17
CA HIS A 102 -4.03 -10.29 -5.11
C HIS A 102 -3.80 -11.23 -6.31
N THR A 103 -2.58 -11.78 -6.46
CA THR A 103 -2.21 -12.53 -7.66
C THR A 103 -1.54 -13.89 -7.40
N ASN A 104 -1.07 -14.17 -6.18
CA ASN A 104 -0.38 -15.43 -5.89
C ASN A 104 -1.26 -16.66 -6.03
N GLY A 105 -2.57 -16.51 -5.80
CA GLY A 105 -3.56 -17.57 -6.00
C GLY A 105 -4.00 -17.79 -7.45
N ASN A 106 -3.50 -17.01 -8.42
CA ASN A 106 -3.90 -17.14 -9.84
C ASN A 106 -3.76 -18.56 -10.40
N SER A 107 -2.76 -19.32 -9.92
CA SER A 107 -2.54 -20.71 -10.36
C SER A 107 -3.71 -21.65 -10.05
N ILE A 108 -4.54 -21.30 -9.05
CA ILE A 108 -5.74 -22.07 -8.68
C ILE A 108 -6.87 -21.87 -9.70
N TYR A 109 -6.78 -20.80 -10.49
CA TYR A 109 -7.72 -20.43 -11.55
C TYR A 109 -7.06 -20.49 -12.93
N SER A 110 -6.05 -21.36 -13.12
CA SER A 110 -5.32 -21.50 -14.40
C SER A 110 -6.17 -22.06 -15.54
N ASP A 111 -7.35 -22.57 -15.25
CA ASP A 111 -8.39 -22.98 -16.19
C ASP A 111 -9.31 -21.83 -16.64
N CYS A 112 -9.10 -20.62 -16.08
CA CYS A 112 -9.84 -19.41 -16.43
C CYS A 112 -9.02 -18.50 -17.36
N GLU A 113 -9.69 -17.65 -18.15
CA GLU A 113 -9.03 -16.47 -18.70
C GLU A 113 -8.79 -15.44 -17.57
N ILE A 114 -7.57 -14.95 -17.47
CA ILE A 114 -7.17 -13.99 -16.41
C ILE A 114 -7.06 -12.60 -17.02
N PHE A 115 -7.94 -11.70 -16.59
CA PHE A 115 -8.00 -10.31 -17.04
C PHE A 115 -7.25 -9.38 -16.08
N ALA A 116 -6.45 -8.47 -16.62
CA ALA A 116 -5.81 -7.40 -15.88
C ALA A 116 -5.39 -6.25 -16.81
N HIS A 117 -4.94 -5.14 -16.22
CA HIS A 117 -4.28 -4.09 -16.99
C HIS A 117 -2.95 -4.58 -17.60
N GLU A 118 -2.56 -4.08 -18.79
CA GLU A 118 -1.35 -4.53 -19.54
C GLU A 118 -0.05 -4.46 -18.72
N LYS A 119 0.05 -3.59 -17.71
CA LYS A 119 1.22 -3.47 -16.83
C LYS A 119 1.28 -4.50 -15.71
N CYS A 120 0.22 -5.29 -15.50
CA CYS A 120 0.11 -6.21 -14.37
C CYS A 120 1.21 -7.30 -14.42
N ALA A 121 1.40 -7.94 -15.56
CA ALA A 121 2.40 -9.00 -15.71
C ALA A 121 3.83 -8.55 -15.40
N GLU A 122 4.22 -7.34 -15.81
CA GLU A 122 5.53 -6.78 -15.47
C GLU A 122 5.66 -6.51 -13.98
N GLY A 123 4.61 -5.99 -13.34
CA GLY A 123 4.56 -5.78 -11.90
C GLY A 123 4.68 -7.08 -11.11
N MET A 124 3.99 -8.14 -11.53
CA MET A 124 4.09 -9.49 -10.94
C MET A 124 5.52 -10.05 -11.02
N LYS A 125 6.22 -9.89 -12.15
CA LYS A 125 7.64 -10.29 -12.27
C LYS A 125 8.54 -9.56 -11.29
N ARG A 126 8.34 -8.26 -11.07
CA ARG A 126 9.08 -7.48 -10.05
C ARG A 126 8.79 -7.99 -8.65
N THR A 127 7.55 -8.29 -8.32
CA THR A 127 7.15 -8.84 -7.01
C THR A 127 7.77 -10.21 -6.78
N GLN A 128 7.85 -11.05 -7.80
CA GLN A 128 8.50 -12.36 -7.73
C GLN A 128 10.01 -12.23 -7.46
N ALA A 129 10.69 -11.29 -8.12
CA ALA A 129 12.11 -11.03 -7.88
C ALA A 129 12.41 -10.62 -6.42
N ASP A 130 11.45 -9.98 -5.75
CA ASP A 130 11.54 -9.57 -4.34
C ASP A 130 11.16 -10.66 -3.33
N GLN A 131 10.71 -11.84 -3.78
CA GLN A 131 10.14 -12.88 -2.91
C GLN A 131 11.10 -13.33 -1.81
N GLN A 132 12.38 -13.51 -2.09
CA GLN A 132 13.37 -13.91 -1.09
C GLN A 132 13.56 -12.86 0.01
N ARG A 133 13.47 -11.59 -0.34
CA ARG A 133 13.50 -10.49 0.64
C ARG A 133 12.27 -10.52 1.55
N VAL A 134 11.10 -10.83 1.00
CA VAL A 134 9.84 -10.95 1.77
C VAL A 134 9.90 -12.14 2.72
N ILE A 135 10.42 -13.30 2.28
CA ILE A 135 10.65 -14.47 3.11
C ILE A 135 11.58 -14.13 4.29
N GLY A 136 12.71 -13.46 4.01
CA GLY A 136 13.64 -13.01 5.05
C GLY A 136 12.95 -12.08 6.06
N TRP A 137 12.16 -11.15 5.59
CA TRP A 137 11.39 -10.25 6.46
C TRP A 137 10.39 -11.01 7.36
N TYR A 138 9.65 -12.00 6.85
CA TYR A 138 8.74 -12.81 7.66
C TYR A 138 9.51 -13.59 8.74
N LYS A 139 10.67 -14.19 8.40
CA LYS A 139 11.52 -14.94 9.34
C LYS A 139 12.03 -14.08 10.50
N GLU A 140 12.26 -12.79 10.26
CA GLU A 140 12.67 -11.85 11.30
C GLU A 140 11.49 -11.26 12.08
N TYR A 141 10.35 -11.09 11.43
CA TYR A 141 9.19 -10.39 12.01
C TYR A 141 8.32 -11.31 12.88
N ILE A 142 8.09 -12.54 12.45
CA ILE A 142 7.27 -13.52 13.20
C ILE A 142 7.78 -13.72 14.63
N PRO A 143 9.08 -13.96 14.90
CA PRO A 143 9.58 -14.09 16.28
C PRO A 143 9.35 -12.84 17.14
N LYS A 144 9.35 -11.65 16.54
CA LYS A 144 9.03 -10.39 17.26
C LYS A 144 7.57 -10.35 17.68
N LEU A 145 6.67 -10.79 16.80
CA LEU A 145 5.24 -10.90 17.13
C LEU A 145 5.01 -11.97 18.21
N GLU A 146 5.67 -13.12 18.14
CA GLU A 146 5.56 -14.17 19.14
C GLU A 146 6.01 -13.68 20.54
N LYS A 147 7.09 -12.91 20.59
CA LYS A 147 7.49 -12.24 21.83
C LYS A 147 6.44 -11.23 22.31
N GLN A 148 5.90 -10.39 21.44
CA GLN A 148 4.83 -9.46 21.81
C GLN A 148 3.58 -10.18 22.30
N LEU A 149 3.25 -11.35 21.73
CA LEU A 149 2.13 -12.16 22.15
C LEU A 149 2.34 -12.70 23.57
N SER A 150 3.56 -13.16 23.91
CA SER A 150 3.89 -13.64 25.26
C SER A 150 3.82 -12.55 26.34
N GLU A 151 3.96 -11.29 25.95
CA GLU A 151 3.88 -10.12 26.84
C GLU A 151 2.44 -9.53 26.88
N ALA A 152 1.57 -9.91 25.96
CA ALA A 152 0.20 -9.39 25.86
C ALA A 152 -0.75 -10.13 26.81
N LYS A 153 -1.68 -9.39 27.43
CA LYS A 153 -2.71 -9.99 28.30
C LYS A 153 -3.71 -10.80 27.47
N GLU A 154 -3.83 -12.09 27.76
CA GLU A 154 -4.73 -13.01 27.10
C GLU A 154 -6.20 -12.49 27.13
N GLY A 155 -6.94 -12.74 26.03
CA GLY A 155 -8.34 -12.34 25.87
C GLY A 155 -8.55 -10.89 25.44
N THR A 156 -7.54 -10.02 25.50
CA THR A 156 -7.63 -8.64 25.01
C THR A 156 -7.64 -8.60 23.48
N ASP A 157 -8.20 -7.54 22.89
CA ASP A 157 -8.20 -7.34 21.44
C ASP A 157 -6.77 -7.24 20.89
N ASN A 158 -5.83 -6.65 21.65
CA ASN A 158 -4.43 -6.63 21.27
C ASN A 158 -3.84 -8.05 21.19
N TYR A 159 -4.12 -8.93 22.16
CA TYR A 159 -3.70 -10.32 22.12
C TYR A 159 -4.28 -11.05 20.91
N LYS A 160 -5.58 -10.91 20.66
CA LYS A 160 -6.27 -11.54 19.53
C LYS A 160 -5.68 -11.07 18.20
N LYS A 161 -5.45 -9.76 18.06
CA LYS A 161 -4.82 -9.16 16.87
C LYS A 161 -3.42 -9.71 16.60
N ILE A 162 -2.56 -9.77 17.62
CA ILE A 162 -1.19 -10.30 17.45
C ILE A 162 -1.24 -11.77 17.09
N LYS A 163 -2.09 -12.55 17.77
CA LYS A 163 -2.27 -13.99 17.51
C LYS A 163 -2.70 -14.23 16.06
N GLU A 164 -3.67 -13.49 15.57
CA GLU A 164 -4.17 -13.58 14.20
C GLU A 164 -3.09 -13.17 13.19
N ASP A 165 -2.34 -12.08 13.45
CA ASP A 165 -1.24 -11.64 12.58
C ASP A 165 -0.15 -12.72 12.46
N ILE A 166 0.20 -13.40 13.55
CA ILE A 166 1.14 -14.53 13.54
C ILE A 166 0.63 -15.65 12.62
N ILE A 167 -0.64 -16.02 12.73
CA ILE A 167 -1.23 -17.10 11.91
C ILE A 167 -1.15 -16.74 10.43
N VAL A 168 -1.61 -15.54 10.06
CA VAL A 168 -1.57 -15.04 8.66
C VAL A 168 -0.15 -15.00 8.14
N ARG A 169 0.82 -14.46 8.91
CA ARG A 169 2.23 -14.37 8.47
C ARG A 169 2.86 -15.76 8.32
N LYS A 170 2.60 -16.69 9.21
CA LYS A 170 3.08 -18.07 9.09
C LYS A 170 2.48 -18.79 7.88
N MET A 171 1.20 -18.59 7.61
CA MET A 171 0.53 -19.14 6.45
C MET A 171 1.13 -18.59 5.14
N ASN A 172 1.35 -17.28 5.07
CA ASN A 172 1.96 -16.63 3.92
C ASN A 172 3.43 -17.07 3.73
N LEU A 173 4.21 -17.14 4.81
CA LEU A 173 5.61 -17.63 4.77
C LEU A 173 5.67 -19.06 4.22
N LYS A 174 4.84 -19.96 4.74
CA LYS A 174 4.76 -21.34 4.26
C LYS A 174 4.42 -21.42 2.77
N ALA A 175 3.46 -20.60 2.30
CA ALA A 175 3.11 -20.53 0.89
C ALA A 175 4.29 -20.08 0.02
N LEU A 176 5.02 -19.03 0.45
CA LEU A 176 6.18 -18.52 -0.28
C LEU A 176 7.34 -19.53 -0.31
N GLU A 177 7.60 -20.22 0.80
CA GLU A 177 8.65 -21.25 0.89
C GLU A 177 8.34 -22.51 0.08
N SER A 178 7.07 -22.86 -0.09
CA SER A 178 6.67 -24.00 -0.93
C SER A 178 6.85 -23.75 -2.44
N GLY A 179 7.17 -22.52 -2.82
CA GLY A 179 7.31 -22.10 -4.21
C GLY A 179 5.95 -21.82 -4.88
N ILE A 180 5.65 -20.53 -5.08
CA ILE A 180 4.42 -20.11 -5.77
C ILE A 180 4.66 -20.11 -7.28
N LYS A 181 3.85 -20.91 -8.01
CA LYS A 181 3.84 -20.85 -9.47
C LYS A 181 3.14 -19.58 -9.93
N GLN A 182 3.91 -18.62 -10.44
CA GLN A 182 3.33 -17.41 -11.02
C GLN A 182 2.49 -17.74 -12.26
N THR A 183 1.24 -17.28 -12.27
CA THR A 183 0.31 -17.41 -13.39
C THR A 183 -0.13 -16.02 -13.79
N PHE A 184 0.32 -15.60 -14.97
CA PHE A 184 0.16 -14.24 -15.47
C PHE A 184 -1.20 -14.04 -16.15
N PRO A 185 -1.69 -12.78 -16.26
CA PRO A 185 -2.86 -12.44 -17.04
C PRO A 185 -2.75 -12.94 -18.49
N THR A 186 -3.85 -13.52 -18.99
CA THR A 186 -3.97 -14.03 -20.36
C THR A 186 -4.66 -13.03 -21.30
N LYS A 187 -5.44 -12.11 -20.72
CA LYS A 187 -6.15 -11.02 -21.41
C LYS A 187 -5.82 -9.67 -20.75
N THR A 188 -5.44 -8.71 -21.55
CA THR A 188 -5.06 -7.38 -21.02
C THR A 188 -5.76 -6.25 -21.78
N PHE A 189 -5.84 -5.09 -21.13
CA PHE A 189 -6.38 -3.86 -21.70
C PHE A 189 -5.59 -2.62 -21.21
N LYS A 190 -5.79 -1.47 -21.86
CA LYS A 190 -5.05 -0.22 -21.57
C LYS A 190 -5.81 0.80 -20.75
N ASP A 191 -7.04 1.13 -21.15
CA ASP A 191 -7.84 2.21 -20.53
C ASP A 191 -9.12 1.63 -19.93
N LYS A 192 -9.96 1.04 -20.75
CA LYS A 192 -11.25 0.46 -20.37
C LYS A 192 -11.53 -0.82 -21.14
N MET A 193 -12.28 -1.71 -20.50
CA MET A 193 -12.81 -2.92 -21.12
C MET A 193 -14.22 -3.18 -20.59
N LYS A 194 -15.05 -3.79 -21.40
CA LYS A 194 -16.40 -4.21 -21.04
C LYS A 194 -16.57 -5.69 -21.39
N LEU A 195 -17.08 -6.45 -20.44
CA LEU A 195 -17.39 -7.86 -20.58
C LEU A 195 -18.90 -8.05 -20.42
N ASP A 196 -19.55 -8.60 -21.43
CA ASP A 196 -20.95 -8.99 -21.36
C ASP A 196 -21.03 -10.40 -20.77
N MET A 197 -21.75 -10.56 -19.68
CA MET A 197 -21.87 -11.81 -18.94
C MET A 197 -23.30 -12.39 -18.99
N GLY A 198 -24.15 -11.86 -19.87
CA GLY A 198 -25.57 -12.20 -19.95
C GLY A 198 -26.40 -11.37 -18.97
N ASN A 199 -26.61 -11.88 -17.77
CA ASN A 199 -27.38 -11.20 -16.72
C ASN A 199 -26.74 -9.93 -16.16
N MET A 200 -25.46 -9.70 -16.41
CA MET A 200 -24.73 -8.49 -15.95
C MET A 200 -23.60 -8.12 -16.90
N THR A 201 -23.16 -6.90 -16.77
CA THR A 201 -21.99 -6.33 -17.43
C THR A 201 -20.87 -6.12 -16.42
N ILE A 202 -19.62 -6.41 -16.79
CA ILE A 202 -18.44 -6.07 -15.99
C ILE A 202 -17.66 -5.01 -16.76
N GLU A 203 -17.50 -3.83 -16.17
CA GLU A 203 -16.74 -2.73 -16.75
C GLU A 203 -15.43 -2.54 -15.99
N LEU A 204 -14.30 -2.61 -16.68
CA LEU A 204 -12.96 -2.44 -16.15
C LEU A 204 -12.42 -1.06 -16.50
N PHE A 205 -11.86 -0.34 -15.51
CA PHE A 205 -11.32 1.00 -15.68
C PHE A 205 -9.89 1.07 -15.14
N TYR A 206 -8.92 1.40 -15.96
CA TYR A 206 -7.57 1.66 -15.49
C TYR A 206 -7.52 2.96 -14.68
N MET A 207 -6.90 2.89 -13.51
CA MET A 207 -6.83 4.00 -12.56
C MET A 207 -5.50 4.75 -12.57
N GLY A 208 -4.74 4.66 -13.66
CA GLY A 208 -3.56 5.49 -13.88
C GLY A 208 -2.34 5.15 -13.03
N GLY A 209 -2.35 4.04 -12.28
CA GLY A 209 -1.23 3.62 -11.45
C GLY A 209 -1.15 4.39 -10.13
N LEU A 210 -2.12 4.24 -9.25
CA LEU A 210 -2.22 4.92 -7.96
C LEU A 210 -1.48 4.17 -6.85
N HIS A 211 -2.01 3.01 -6.48
CA HIS A 211 -1.46 2.12 -5.47
C HIS A 211 -0.33 1.27 -6.05
N SER A 212 -0.53 0.81 -7.26
CA SER A 212 0.39 -0.01 -8.06
C SER A 212 0.51 0.53 -9.49
N ALA A 213 1.25 -0.16 -10.37
CA ALA A 213 1.35 0.25 -11.78
C ALA A 213 0.10 -0.12 -12.59
N SER A 214 -0.69 -1.09 -12.14
CA SER A 214 -1.76 -1.72 -12.91
C SER A 214 -3.15 -1.60 -12.29
N ASP A 215 -3.37 -0.66 -11.37
CA ASP A 215 -4.64 -0.53 -10.66
C ASP A 215 -5.83 -0.37 -11.57
N ILE A 216 -6.84 -1.21 -11.39
CA ILE A 216 -8.13 -1.08 -12.06
C ILE A 216 -9.27 -1.01 -11.05
N PHE A 217 -10.35 -0.34 -11.45
CA PHE A 217 -11.66 -0.51 -10.82
C PHE A 217 -12.51 -1.44 -11.66
N VAL A 218 -13.32 -2.27 -10.99
CA VAL A 218 -14.26 -3.19 -11.61
C VAL A 218 -15.67 -2.76 -11.21
N PHE A 219 -16.49 -2.37 -12.17
CA PHE A 219 -17.85 -1.91 -11.95
C PHE A 219 -18.87 -2.86 -12.55
N VAL A 220 -19.86 -3.24 -11.77
CA VAL A 220 -20.98 -4.09 -12.18
C VAL A 220 -22.28 -3.28 -12.03
N PRO A 221 -22.73 -2.60 -13.11
CA PRO A 221 -23.85 -1.66 -13.04
C PRO A 221 -25.18 -2.26 -12.58
N GLU A 222 -25.47 -3.47 -13.00
CA GLU A 222 -26.71 -4.17 -12.69
C GLU A 222 -26.81 -4.51 -11.19
N GLU A 223 -25.68 -4.79 -10.56
CA GLU A 223 -25.59 -5.05 -9.12
C GLU A 223 -25.35 -3.77 -8.30
N GLY A 224 -24.89 -2.70 -8.95
CA GLY A 224 -24.50 -1.45 -8.30
C GLY A 224 -23.22 -1.54 -7.47
N LEU A 225 -22.30 -2.45 -7.82
CA LEU A 225 -21.08 -2.72 -7.06
C LEU A 225 -19.86 -2.18 -7.79
N LEU A 226 -19.04 -1.38 -7.08
CA LEU A 226 -17.76 -0.89 -7.56
C LEU A 226 -16.61 -1.45 -6.73
N PHE A 227 -15.85 -2.40 -7.29
CA PHE A 227 -14.65 -2.96 -6.68
C PHE A 227 -13.46 -2.04 -6.98
N THR A 228 -12.77 -1.60 -5.95
CA THR A 228 -11.75 -0.54 -6.04
C THR A 228 -10.33 -1.04 -5.85
N GLY A 229 -10.15 -2.35 -5.65
CA GLY A 229 -8.85 -2.88 -5.26
C GLY A 229 -8.28 -2.12 -4.07
N ASP A 230 -6.97 -1.97 -4.03
CA ASP A 230 -6.28 -1.31 -2.92
C ASP A 230 -6.16 0.22 -3.07
N VAL A 231 -6.63 0.77 -4.19
CA VAL A 231 -6.71 2.24 -4.35
C VAL A 231 -7.56 2.86 -3.23
N MET A 232 -8.55 2.12 -2.72
CA MET A 232 -9.46 2.56 -1.67
C MET A 232 -9.39 1.70 -0.40
N ALA A 233 -8.39 0.82 -0.28
CA ALA A 233 -8.28 -0.14 0.82
C ALA A 233 -7.84 0.44 2.17
N ASP A 234 -7.86 1.75 2.36
CA ASP A 234 -7.37 2.37 3.59
C ASP A 234 -8.38 2.22 4.73
N VAL A 235 -8.09 1.25 5.56
CA VAL A 235 -8.88 0.62 6.60
C VAL A 235 -9.28 1.51 7.77
N TRP A 236 -8.52 2.56 7.97
CA TRP A 236 -8.57 3.29 9.24
C TRP A 236 -9.52 4.48 9.22
N LEU A 237 -10.29 4.69 8.12
CA LEU A 237 -10.97 5.95 7.88
C LEU A 237 -12.32 5.82 7.18
N THR A 238 -13.31 5.30 7.88
CA THR A 238 -14.68 5.16 7.36
C THR A 238 -15.33 6.48 6.92
N ASP A 239 -15.02 7.60 7.56
CA ASP A 239 -15.66 8.91 7.27
C ASP A 239 -14.70 10.04 6.89
N THR A 240 -13.40 9.79 6.84
CA THR A 240 -12.43 10.79 6.39
C THR A 240 -11.89 10.40 5.02
N PRO A 241 -11.59 11.39 4.15
CA PRO A 241 -10.93 11.10 2.90
C PRO A 241 -9.57 10.47 3.19
N GLY A 242 -9.50 9.15 3.10
CA GLY A 242 -8.31 8.37 3.40
C GLY A 242 -7.13 8.86 2.57
N CYS A 243 -5.94 8.80 3.14
CA CYS A 243 -4.75 9.01 2.37
C CYS A 243 -4.69 7.95 1.28
N LEU A 244 -4.49 8.36 0.05
CA LEU A 244 -4.09 7.45 -1.00
C LEU A 244 -2.79 6.80 -0.56
N GLN A 245 -2.66 5.51 -0.73
CA GLN A 245 -1.43 4.84 -0.40
C GLN A 245 -0.27 5.45 -1.18
N SER A 246 0.89 5.42 -0.56
CA SER A 246 2.11 6.06 -1.00
C SER A 246 2.41 5.83 -2.50
N PHE A 247 2.26 6.86 -3.28
CA PHE A 247 2.79 6.89 -4.64
C PHE A 247 4.33 6.81 -4.68
N GLY A 248 5.01 7.11 -3.57
CA GLY A 248 6.42 7.46 -3.54
C GLY A 248 7.38 6.30 -3.38
N GLY A 249 6.90 5.08 -3.21
CA GLY A 249 7.80 4.03 -2.75
C GLY A 249 8.46 3.17 -3.84
N ARG A 250 7.97 3.18 -5.07
CA ARG A 250 8.46 2.24 -6.07
C ARG A 250 9.04 2.97 -7.28
N PRO A 251 10.39 2.93 -7.47
CA PRO A 251 11.04 3.46 -8.66
C PRO A 251 10.46 2.84 -9.92
N GLY A 252 10.25 3.65 -10.96
CA GLY A 252 9.86 3.17 -12.29
C GLY A 252 8.35 3.03 -12.55
N ILE A 253 7.45 3.29 -11.60
CA ILE A 253 6.03 3.35 -11.88
C ILE A 253 5.72 4.66 -12.64
N LYS A 254 5.41 4.52 -13.93
CA LYS A 254 4.89 5.64 -14.72
C LYS A 254 3.40 5.76 -14.49
N ARG A 255 2.97 6.87 -13.90
CA ARG A 255 1.57 7.18 -13.59
C ARG A 255 0.92 7.96 -14.72
N ASP A 256 -0.40 7.78 -14.86
CA ASP A 256 -1.25 8.59 -15.72
C ASP A 256 -2.37 9.24 -14.88
N LEU A 257 -1.99 10.27 -14.15
CA LEU A 257 -2.92 10.97 -13.25
C LEU A 257 -4.06 11.68 -13.99
N PRO A 258 -3.88 12.26 -15.19
CA PRO A 258 -5.00 12.79 -15.98
C PRO A 258 -6.03 11.72 -16.34
N LEU A 259 -5.58 10.55 -16.78
CA LEU A 259 -6.48 9.44 -17.10
C LEU A 259 -7.21 8.93 -15.85
N MET A 260 -6.51 8.83 -14.74
CA MET A 260 -7.09 8.49 -13.45
C MET A 260 -8.24 9.44 -13.08
N LEU A 261 -8.01 10.74 -13.09
CA LEU A 261 -9.05 11.73 -12.77
C LEU A 261 -10.23 11.63 -13.73
N LYS A 262 -9.97 11.44 -15.03
CA LYS A 262 -11.00 11.26 -16.05
C LYS A 262 -11.88 10.05 -15.75
N ASN A 263 -11.27 8.89 -15.47
CA ASN A 263 -11.98 7.65 -15.20
C ASN A 263 -12.73 7.72 -13.87
N TRP A 264 -12.11 8.27 -12.83
CA TRP A 264 -12.76 8.47 -11.52
C TRP A 264 -13.97 9.42 -11.63
N LYS A 265 -13.80 10.55 -12.32
CA LYS A 265 -14.90 11.50 -12.58
C LYS A 265 -16.07 10.84 -13.31
N SER A 266 -15.79 9.99 -14.29
CA SER A 266 -16.83 9.26 -15.01
C SER A 266 -17.65 8.33 -14.12
N LEU A 267 -17.03 7.74 -13.07
CA LEU A 267 -17.71 6.93 -12.08
C LEU A 267 -18.51 7.79 -11.09
N ILE A 268 -17.96 8.92 -10.64
CA ILE A 268 -18.70 9.88 -9.81
C ILE A 268 -20.00 10.33 -10.52
N ASN A 269 -19.93 10.61 -11.81
CA ASN A 269 -21.11 11.00 -12.61
C ASN A 269 -22.15 9.88 -12.78
N ARG A 270 -21.82 8.64 -12.38
CA ARG A 270 -22.70 7.46 -12.38
C ARG A 270 -23.18 7.10 -10.97
N LYS A 271 -23.16 8.05 -10.03
CA LYS A 271 -23.51 7.84 -8.61
C LYS A 271 -24.79 7.03 -8.42
N GLU A 272 -25.84 7.34 -9.17
CA GLU A 272 -27.14 6.66 -9.04
C GLU A 272 -27.11 5.17 -9.36
N LYS A 273 -26.05 4.70 -10.04
CA LYS A 273 -25.80 3.29 -10.37
C LYS A 273 -24.87 2.58 -9.37
N ILE A 274 -24.22 3.31 -8.46
CA ILE A 274 -23.28 2.73 -7.51
C ILE A 274 -23.91 2.73 -6.12
N LYS A 275 -24.19 1.56 -5.59
CA LYS A 275 -24.75 1.35 -4.26
C LYS A 275 -23.66 1.13 -3.22
N ASP A 276 -22.65 0.29 -3.56
CA ASP A 276 -21.58 -0.08 -2.66
C ASP A 276 -20.21 0.04 -3.32
N TYR A 277 -19.21 0.44 -2.52
CA TYR A 277 -17.80 0.57 -2.88
C TYR A 277 -17.02 -0.52 -2.14
N ILE A 278 -16.42 -1.45 -2.88
CA ILE A 278 -15.83 -2.68 -2.35
C ILE A 278 -14.30 -2.59 -2.44
N PRO A 279 -13.57 -2.42 -1.31
CA PRO A 279 -12.11 -2.40 -1.32
C PRO A 279 -11.51 -3.80 -1.51
N GLY A 280 -10.21 -3.87 -1.84
CA GLY A 280 -9.48 -5.13 -2.02
C GLY A 280 -9.27 -5.92 -0.72
N HIS A 281 -9.25 -5.24 0.43
CA HIS A 281 -9.20 -5.85 1.76
C HIS A 281 -10.54 -5.74 2.48
N TRP A 282 -10.81 -6.66 3.44
CA TRP A 282 -12.14 -6.80 4.06
C TRP A 282 -12.60 -5.60 4.90
N ASN A 283 -11.67 -4.81 5.34
CA ASN A 283 -11.85 -3.84 6.38
C ASN A 283 -12.34 -2.48 5.85
N GLY A 284 -13.54 -2.16 6.23
CA GLY A 284 -14.18 -0.87 6.06
C GLY A 284 -15.19 -0.82 4.91
N ASP A 285 -16.33 -0.24 5.22
CA ASP A 285 -17.31 0.13 4.22
C ASP A 285 -16.91 1.51 3.66
N LEU A 286 -16.69 1.56 2.35
CA LEU A 286 -16.44 2.82 1.67
C LEU A 286 -17.78 3.50 1.37
N THR A 287 -17.85 4.80 1.67
CA THR A 287 -19.02 5.62 1.33
C THR A 287 -18.81 6.39 0.05
N TYR A 288 -19.89 6.78 -0.59
CA TYR A 288 -19.85 7.72 -1.72
C TYR A 288 -19.09 9.00 -1.35
N ASN A 289 -19.35 9.55 -0.16
CA ASN A 289 -18.68 10.76 0.30
C ASN A 289 -17.17 10.56 0.44
N GLY A 290 -16.73 9.42 0.97
CA GLY A 290 -15.31 9.06 1.03
C GLY A 290 -14.68 8.92 -0.36
N PHE A 291 -15.42 8.32 -1.30
CA PHE A 291 -14.99 8.16 -2.70
C PHE A 291 -14.78 9.52 -3.39
N VAL A 292 -15.74 10.43 -3.25
CA VAL A 292 -15.66 11.80 -3.80
C VAL A 292 -14.60 12.63 -3.10
N ALA A 293 -14.47 12.52 -1.78
CA ALA A 293 -13.47 13.26 -1.02
C ALA A 293 -12.04 12.92 -1.45
N ARG A 294 -11.76 11.64 -1.74
CA ARG A 294 -10.46 11.20 -2.27
C ARG A 294 -10.21 11.73 -3.68
N TYR A 295 -11.22 11.72 -4.54
CA TYR A 295 -11.13 12.36 -5.85
C TYR A 295 -10.78 13.85 -5.74
N ASN A 296 -11.53 14.61 -4.93
CA ASN A 296 -11.29 16.03 -4.72
C ASN A 296 -9.90 16.33 -4.15
N TYR A 297 -9.42 15.50 -3.24
CA TYR A 297 -8.06 15.61 -2.73
C TYR A 297 -7.02 15.48 -3.85
N MET A 298 -7.14 14.46 -4.70
CA MET A 298 -6.18 14.21 -5.78
C MET A 298 -6.26 15.27 -6.88
N GLU A 299 -7.46 15.71 -7.23
CA GLU A 299 -7.67 16.80 -8.18
C GLU A 299 -7.04 18.10 -7.69
N THR A 300 -7.29 18.45 -6.42
CA THR A 300 -6.71 19.64 -5.79
C THR A 300 -5.19 19.54 -5.74
N LEU A 301 -4.65 18.41 -5.28
CA LEU A 301 -3.21 18.22 -5.16
C LEU A 301 -2.50 18.33 -6.52
N GLN A 302 -3.05 17.72 -7.56
CA GLN A 302 -2.52 17.85 -8.91
C GLN A 302 -2.53 19.31 -9.40
N LYS A 303 -3.62 20.04 -9.17
CA LYS A 303 -3.75 21.45 -9.55
C LYS A 303 -2.70 22.32 -8.86
N GLU A 304 -2.54 22.17 -7.55
CA GLU A 304 -1.60 22.95 -6.75
C GLU A 304 -0.14 22.63 -7.12
N VAL A 305 0.21 21.36 -7.27
CA VAL A 305 1.56 20.96 -7.66
C VAL A 305 1.87 21.42 -9.08
N LYS A 306 0.93 21.29 -10.03
CA LYS A 306 1.09 21.79 -11.40
C LYS A 306 1.31 23.30 -11.44
N LYS A 307 0.59 24.07 -10.60
CA LYS A 307 0.78 25.51 -10.46
C LYS A 307 2.19 25.82 -9.94
N ALA A 308 2.62 25.16 -8.84
CA ALA A 308 3.94 25.36 -8.26
C ALA A 308 5.09 25.03 -9.23
N VAL A 309 4.95 23.98 -10.03
CA VAL A 309 5.93 23.64 -11.08
C VAL A 309 6.02 24.74 -12.14
N LYS A 310 4.89 25.31 -12.57
CA LYS A 310 4.88 26.45 -13.52
C LYS A 310 5.55 27.70 -12.91
N GLU A 311 5.39 27.90 -11.60
CA GLU A 311 6.01 29.00 -10.85
C GLU A 311 7.48 28.73 -10.49
N ASN A 312 8.07 27.64 -10.98
CA ASN A 312 9.44 27.18 -10.66
C ASN A 312 9.73 27.01 -9.15
N LYS A 313 8.71 26.71 -8.33
CA LYS A 313 8.89 26.45 -6.90
C LYS A 313 9.69 25.19 -6.65
N GLU A 314 10.58 25.23 -5.67
CA GLU A 314 11.34 24.05 -5.23
C GLU A 314 10.42 23.07 -4.49
N LEU A 315 10.71 21.77 -4.61
CA LEU A 315 9.96 20.72 -3.92
C LEU A 315 9.90 20.94 -2.38
N LYS A 316 11.00 21.39 -1.77
CA LYS A 316 11.07 21.66 -0.33
C LYS A 316 10.06 22.74 0.11
N SER A 317 9.96 23.83 -0.65
CA SER A 317 8.97 24.89 -0.41
C SER A 317 7.56 24.33 -0.57
N LEU A 318 7.34 23.55 -1.63
CA LEU A 318 6.04 22.96 -1.92
C LEU A 318 5.54 22.03 -0.81
N LEU A 319 6.41 21.21 -0.24
CA LEU A 319 6.09 20.34 0.91
C LEU A 319 5.68 21.15 2.16
N THR A 320 6.24 22.35 2.32
CA THR A 320 5.85 23.28 3.40
C THR A 320 4.53 23.97 3.09
N ASP A 321 4.37 24.51 1.88
CA ASP A 321 3.20 25.28 1.45
C ASP A 321 1.92 24.42 1.41
N LEU A 322 2.06 23.14 1.04
CA LEU A 322 0.96 22.17 0.96
C LEU A 322 0.88 21.25 2.19
N HIS A 323 1.39 21.68 3.34
CA HIS A 323 1.36 20.86 4.55
C HIS A 323 -0.05 20.38 4.90
N LEU A 324 -0.18 19.08 5.24
CA LEU A 324 -1.47 18.41 5.41
C LEU A 324 -2.39 19.14 6.40
N LYS A 325 -1.87 19.56 7.57
CA LYS A 325 -2.66 20.22 8.62
C LYS A 325 -3.22 21.58 8.21
N THR A 326 -2.50 22.32 7.38
CA THR A 326 -2.91 23.67 6.96
C THR A 326 -3.77 23.66 5.71
N ARG A 327 -3.43 22.82 4.74
CA ARG A 327 -4.11 22.79 3.45
C ARG A 327 -5.27 21.79 3.37
N PHE A 328 -5.18 20.71 4.15
CA PHE A 328 -6.17 19.63 4.18
C PHE A 328 -6.54 19.26 5.62
N PRO A 329 -7.06 20.22 6.43
CA PRO A 329 -7.27 20.02 7.87
C PRO A 329 -8.22 18.86 8.19
N LYS A 330 -9.20 18.60 7.33
CA LYS A 330 -10.11 17.45 7.48
C LYS A 330 -9.41 16.10 7.37
N LEU A 331 -8.28 16.03 6.66
CA LEU A 331 -7.44 14.84 6.57
C LEU A 331 -6.48 14.71 7.75
N ALA A 332 -6.07 15.83 8.33
CA ALA A 332 -5.09 15.87 9.41
C ALA A 332 -5.66 15.46 10.77
N GLY A 333 -6.98 15.59 10.96
CA GLY A 333 -7.66 15.40 12.25
C GLY A 333 -7.72 13.96 12.76
N THR A 334 -7.26 12.99 12.01
CA THR A 334 -7.25 11.57 12.36
C THR A 334 -5.86 11.13 12.80
N PRO A 335 -5.70 10.36 13.91
CA PRO A 335 -4.39 9.96 14.43
C PRO A 335 -3.63 9.03 13.45
N GLY A 336 -2.36 9.31 13.16
CA GLY A 336 -1.48 8.38 12.46
C GLY A 336 -0.29 9.07 11.79
N PHE A 337 0.91 8.63 12.15
CA PHE A 337 2.19 9.00 11.54
C PHE A 337 2.23 8.80 10.01
N THR A 338 1.45 7.85 9.50
CA THR A 338 1.43 7.45 8.09
C THR A 338 0.88 8.51 7.13
N ARG A 339 0.09 9.48 7.59
CA ARG A 339 -0.64 10.43 6.74
C ARG A 339 0.22 11.55 6.16
N ASP A 340 1.02 12.22 7.00
CA ASP A 340 1.96 13.23 6.52
C ASP A 340 2.97 12.62 5.55
N PHE A 341 3.43 11.40 5.84
CA PHE A 341 4.33 10.65 4.96
C PHE A 341 3.68 10.34 3.61
N VAL A 342 2.46 9.80 3.60
CA VAL A 342 1.72 9.47 2.37
C VAL A 342 1.40 10.74 1.58
N HIS A 343 0.95 11.80 2.26
CA HIS A 343 0.67 13.08 1.63
C HIS A 343 1.91 13.68 0.95
N ASN A 344 3.04 13.72 1.65
CA ASN A 344 4.30 14.20 1.11
C ASN A 344 4.75 13.36 -0.10
N ASN A 345 4.61 12.04 -0.05
CA ASN A 345 4.91 11.16 -1.16
C ASN A 345 4.00 11.41 -2.37
N ASN A 346 2.72 11.73 -2.15
CA ASN A 346 1.82 12.13 -3.24
C ASN A 346 2.30 13.42 -3.92
N ILE A 347 2.69 14.44 -3.14
CA ILE A 347 3.28 15.68 -3.68
C ILE A 347 4.54 15.38 -4.48
N ILE A 348 5.47 14.62 -3.91
CA ILE A 348 6.74 14.24 -4.54
C ILE A 348 6.48 13.52 -5.87
N SER A 349 5.57 12.57 -5.89
CA SER A 349 5.24 11.78 -7.07
C SER A 349 4.67 12.64 -8.20
N ILE A 350 3.72 13.53 -7.88
CA ILE A 350 3.13 14.43 -8.88
C ILE A 350 4.19 15.44 -9.38
N TRP A 351 4.99 15.97 -8.46
CA TRP A 351 6.06 16.92 -8.80
C TRP A 351 7.12 16.30 -9.70
N THR A 352 7.57 15.08 -9.37
CA THR A 352 8.57 14.35 -10.18
C THR A 352 8.04 13.96 -11.54
N GLU A 353 6.76 13.58 -11.65
CA GLU A 353 6.12 13.32 -12.95
C GLU A 353 6.13 14.57 -13.84
N LYS A 354 5.89 15.75 -13.27
CA LYS A 354 5.83 17.01 -14.04
C LYS A 354 7.20 17.60 -14.37
N THR A 355 8.21 17.36 -13.54
CA THR A 355 9.55 17.92 -13.69
C THR A 355 10.54 16.95 -14.34
N GLY A 356 10.25 15.65 -14.35
CA GLY A 356 11.20 14.60 -14.71
C GLY A 356 12.36 14.42 -13.72
N ALA A 357 12.30 15.09 -12.54
CA ALA A 357 13.34 15.02 -11.54
C ALA A 357 13.42 13.61 -10.92
N LYS A 358 14.63 13.18 -10.62
CA LYS A 358 14.90 11.88 -10.01
C LYS A 358 15.29 12.03 -8.54
N SER A 359 15.08 10.99 -7.76
CA SER A 359 15.62 10.91 -6.39
C SER A 359 17.15 10.92 -6.44
N ALA A 360 17.76 11.84 -5.70
CA ALA A 360 19.21 11.90 -5.58
C ALA A 360 19.78 10.68 -4.85
N SER A 361 19.04 10.09 -3.90
CA SER A 361 19.43 8.86 -3.22
C SER A 361 19.45 7.66 -4.17
N ASN A 362 18.48 7.54 -5.07
CA ASN A 362 18.47 6.49 -6.10
C ASN A 362 19.60 6.68 -7.12
N ALA A 363 19.85 7.92 -7.55
CA ALA A 363 20.97 8.22 -8.42
C ALA A 363 22.32 7.86 -7.77
N LEU A 364 22.47 8.12 -6.47
CA LEU A 364 23.66 7.70 -5.71
C LEU A 364 23.79 6.17 -5.66
N ALA A 365 22.69 5.44 -5.40
CA ALA A 365 22.70 3.97 -5.38
C ALA A 365 23.18 3.41 -6.74
N GLU A 366 22.62 3.89 -7.85
CA GLU A 366 23.05 3.49 -9.19
C GLU A 366 24.54 3.81 -9.46
N MET A 367 25.02 4.97 -8.97
CA MET A 367 26.43 5.31 -9.09
C MET A 367 27.33 4.38 -8.26
N ILE A 368 26.92 3.99 -7.06
CA ILE A 368 27.67 3.05 -6.22
C ILE A 368 27.80 1.70 -6.94
N GLU A 369 26.70 1.19 -7.50
CA GLU A 369 26.71 -0.07 -8.25
C GLU A 369 27.60 -0.02 -9.49
N LYS A 370 27.57 1.08 -10.25
CA LYS A 370 28.29 1.21 -11.52
C LYS A 370 29.77 1.61 -11.36
N LYS A 371 30.11 2.40 -10.35
CA LYS A 371 31.44 3.06 -10.23
C LYS A 371 32.17 2.77 -8.92
N GLY A 372 31.54 2.03 -8.01
CA GLY A 372 32.01 1.77 -6.66
C GLY A 372 31.82 2.96 -5.71
N LEU A 373 31.81 2.63 -4.41
CA LEU A 373 31.46 3.54 -3.33
C LEU A 373 32.24 4.86 -3.33
N LYS A 374 33.59 4.79 -3.35
CA LYS A 374 34.46 5.99 -3.21
C LYS A 374 34.22 6.99 -4.32
N LYS A 375 34.17 6.51 -5.59
CA LYS A 375 33.95 7.39 -6.76
C LYS A 375 32.55 8.00 -6.75
N ALA A 376 31.52 7.19 -6.39
CA ALA A 376 30.14 7.64 -6.34
C ALA A 376 29.94 8.73 -5.27
N VAL A 377 30.43 8.51 -4.04
CA VAL A 377 30.30 9.46 -2.92
C VAL A 377 31.01 10.77 -3.20
N ASN A 378 32.25 10.73 -3.74
CA ASN A 378 32.98 11.94 -4.07
C ASN A 378 32.28 12.75 -5.16
N LYS A 379 31.89 12.11 -6.26
CA LYS A 379 31.13 12.77 -7.33
C LYS A 379 29.83 13.39 -6.82
N PHE A 380 29.07 12.63 -6.03
CA PHE A 380 27.82 13.12 -5.43
C PHE A 380 28.06 14.35 -4.54
N ARG A 381 29.11 14.31 -3.69
CA ARG A 381 29.47 15.42 -2.80
C ARG A 381 29.86 16.68 -3.59
N ASP A 382 30.62 16.52 -4.68
CA ASP A 382 31.00 17.62 -5.56
C ASP A 382 29.79 18.23 -6.26
N GLU A 383 28.89 17.40 -6.80
CA GLU A 383 27.63 17.84 -7.41
C GLU A 383 26.73 18.58 -6.41
N TYR A 384 26.65 18.11 -5.16
CA TYR A 384 25.88 18.76 -4.11
C TYR A 384 26.47 20.09 -3.64
N LYS A 385 27.80 20.14 -3.41
CA LYS A 385 28.49 21.34 -2.90
C LYS A 385 28.61 22.47 -3.93
N ASN A 386 28.86 22.14 -5.19
CA ASN A 386 29.10 23.11 -6.26
C ASN A 386 27.81 23.76 -6.79
N GLY A 387 26.70 23.59 -6.08
CA GLY A 387 25.45 24.28 -6.41
C GLY A 387 24.86 23.88 -7.77
N SER A 388 25.41 22.87 -8.44
CA SER A 388 24.73 22.18 -9.52
C SER A 388 23.59 21.34 -8.89
N LYS A 389 22.71 22.03 -8.13
CA LYS A 389 21.35 21.59 -7.87
C LYS A 389 20.73 21.45 -9.25
N SER A 390 21.15 20.39 -9.94
CA SER A 390 20.58 20.09 -11.23
C SER A 390 19.10 19.99 -10.93
N LYS A 391 18.27 20.80 -11.60
CA LYS A 391 16.81 20.70 -11.54
C LYS A 391 16.32 19.29 -11.88
N LYS A 392 17.24 18.38 -12.16
CA LYS A 392 17.05 16.96 -12.49
C LYS A 392 16.96 16.02 -11.28
N CYS A 393 17.41 16.46 -10.09
CA CYS A 393 17.34 15.65 -8.88
C CYS A 393 16.73 16.43 -7.70
N TYR A 394 16.04 15.71 -6.83
CA TYR A 394 15.58 16.22 -5.54
C TYR A 394 16.26 15.46 -4.41
N TYR A 395 16.38 16.12 -3.25
CA TYR A 395 17.10 15.64 -2.08
C TYR A 395 16.16 15.60 -0.90
N LEU A 396 16.01 14.43 -0.27
CA LEU A 396 15.16 14.25 0.92
C LEU A 396 15.89 13.39 1.95
N GLU A 397 15.95 13.87 3.20
CA GLU A 397 16.62 13.20 4.32
C GLU A 397 16.21 11.75 4.47
N HIS A 398 14.90 11.49 4.47
CA HIS A 398 14.37 10.15 4.70
C HIS A 398 14.72 9.15 3.58
N GLU A 399 14.94 9.60 2.34
CA GLU A 399 15.35 8.71 1.24
C GLU A 399 16.80 8.29 1.39
N PHE A 400 17.70 9.20 1.78
CA PHE A 400 19.08 8.85 2.10
C PHE A 400 19.15 7.97 3.33
N ASN A 401 18.30 8.22 4.32
CA ASN A 401 18.18 7.36 5.49
C ASN A 401 17.76 5.94 5.10
N SER A 402 16.73 5.80 4.27
CA SER A 402 16.26 4.52 3.75
C SER A 402 17.32 3.79 2.92
N LEU A 403 18.08 4.53 2.11
CA LEU A 403 19.20 3.97 1.35
C LEU A 403 20.30 3.45 2.29
N GLY A 404 20.68 4.21 3.31
CA GLY A 404 21.67 3.79 4.31
C GLY A 404 21.23 2.49 5.03
N TYR A 405 19.99 2.42 5.47
CA TYR A 405 19.42 1.21 6.07
C TYR A 405 19.35 0.02 5.12
N ARG A 406 19.12 0.23 3.83
CA ARG A 406 19.17 -0.85 2.82
C ARG A 406 20.54 -1.53 2.81
N TYR A 407 21.62 -0.77 2.80
CA TYR A 407 22.99 -1.31 2.86
C TYR A 407 23.32 -1.88 4.23
N LEU A 408 22.86 -1.24 5.31
CA LEU A 408 23.06 -1.71 6.68
C LEU A 408 22.45 -3.11 6.91
N ASN A 409 21.25 -3.34 6.42
CA ASN A 409 20.54 -4.61 6.49
C ASN A 409 21.22 -5.71 5.64
N GLN A 410 21.91 -5.31 4.57
CA GLN A 410 22.76 -6.21 3.77
C GLN A 410 24.14 -6.44 4.39
N LYS A 411 24.41 -5.90 5.60
CA LYS A 411 25.72 -5.93 6.28
C LYS A 411 26.85 -5.26 5.48
N LYS A 412 26.51 -4.40 4.53
CA LYS A 412 27.46 -3.56 3.77
C LYS A 412 27.72 -2.27 4.55
N TYR A 413 28.45 -2.44 5.65
CA TYR A 413 28.68 -1.34 6.61
C TYR A 413 29.43 -0.14 6.04
N PRO A 414 30.49 -0.30 5.21
CA PRO A 414 31.16 0.85 4.59
C PRO A 414 30.21 1.72 3.75
N GLU A 415 29.35 1.11 2.94
CA GLU A 415 28.36 1.81 2.12
C GLU A 415 27.34 2.51 2.99
N ALA A 416 26.77 1.83 3.98
CA ALA A 416 25.79 2.39 4.91
C ALA A 416 26.35 3.63 5.64
N ILE A 417 27.54 3.51 6.22
CA ILE A 417 28.23 4.61 6.92
C ILE A 417 28.51 5.79 5.99
N ALA A 418 28.95 5.53 4.76
CA ALA A 418 29.23 6.60 3.80
C ALA A 418 27.95 7.36 3.41
N ILE A 419 26.82 6.66 3.23
CA ILE A 419 25.51 7.27 2.91
C ILE A 419 24.98 8.06 4.11
N PHE A 420 25.05 7.51 5.32
CA PHE A 420 24.62 8.23 6.54
C PHE A 420 25.51 9.46 6.79
N LYS A 421 26.82 9.40 6.49
CA LYS A 421 27.68 10.59 6.55
C LYS A 421 27.24 11.67 5.58
N LEU A 422 26.92 11.32 4.33
CA LEU A 422 26.35 12.28 3.38
C LEU A 422 25.03 12.88 3.90
N ASN A 423 24.18 12.05 4.53
CA ASN A 423 22.92 12.53 5.10
C ASN A 423 23.16 13.54 6.25
N VAL A 424 24.16 13.28 7.10
CA VAL A 424 24.60 14.25 8.15
C VAL A 424 25.12 15.53 7.52
N GLU A 425 25.92 15.46 6.45
CA GLU A 425 26.44 16.64 5.73
C GLU A 425 25.30 17.51 5.15
N MET A 426 24.26 16.87 4.62
CA MET A 426 23.12 17.55 4.00
C MET A 426 22.10 18.10 5.02
N TYR A 427 21.93 17.41 6.14
CA TYR A 427 20.89 17.70 7.15
C TYR A 427 21.46 17.83 8.58
N PRO A 428 22.46 18.69 8.82
CA PRO A 428 23.18 18.75 10.10
C PRO A 428 22.32 19.19 11.29
N LYS A 429 21.10 19.71 11.06
CA LYS A 429 20.15 20.11 12.11
C LYS A 429 19.17 18.98 12.48
N SER A 430 19.19 17.85 11.79
CA SER A 430 18.33 16.70 12.10
C SER A 430 19.02 15.76 13.08
N LYS A 431 18.39 15.51 14.23
CA LYS A 431 18.89 14.50 15.20
C LYS A 431 18.83 13.08 14.64
N ASN A 432 17.88 12.78 13.74
CA ASN A 432 17.67 11.48 13.15
C ASN A 432 18.89 10.99 12.32
N VAL A 433 19.55 11.89 11.59
CA VAL A 433 20.72 11.51 10.78
C VAL A 433 21.92 11.09 11.63
N TYR A 434 22.07 11.67 12.83
CA TYR A 434 23.12 11.28 13.78
C TYR A 434 22.81 9.97 14.48
N ASP A 435 21.54 9.72 14.80
CA ASP A 435 21.08 8.46 15.39
C ASP A 435 21.35 7.29 14.44
N SER A 436 20.94 7.42 13.17
CA SER A 436 21.17 6.39 12.13
C SER A 436 22.66 6.14 11.86
N LEU A 437 23.49 7.17 11.87
CA LEU A 437 24.94 7.01 11.72
C LEU A 437 25.55 6.34 12.96
N GLY A 438 25.08 6.67 14.16
CA GLY A 438 25.47 5.99 15.39
C GLY A 438 25.15 4.50 15.37
N GLU A 439 23.97 4.10 14.89
CA GLU A 439 23.59 2.71 14.72
C GLU A 439 24.48 1.98 13.71
N ALA A 440 24.77 2.61 12.59
CA ALA A 440 25.65 2.01 11.57
C ALA A 440 27.05 1.74 12.13
N TYR A 441 27.64 2.68 12.86
CA TYR A 441 28.93 2.46 13.52
C TYR A 441 28.88 1.38 14.59
N LEU A 442 27.77 1.28 15.34
CA LEU A 442 27.60 0.24 16.36
C LEU A 442 27.57 -1.15 15.73
N LYS A 443 26.82 -1.29 14.62
CA LYS A 443 26.73 -2.57 13.89
C LYS A 443 28.02 -2.97 13.20
N ASP A 444 28.83 -1.98 12.81
CA ASP A 444 30.18 -2.17 12.28
C ASP A 444 31.25 -2.43 13.39
N GLY A 445 30.84 -2.49 14.67
CA GLY A 445 31.75 -2.72 15.79
C GLY A 445 32.52 -1.49 16.29
N GLN A 446 32.35 -0.33 15.68
CA GLN A 446 33.04 0.92 15.99
C GLN A 446 32.38 1.64 17.18
N LYS A 447 32.39 1.00 18.38
CA LYS A 447 31.69 1.47 19.59
C LYS A 447 32.00 2.92 19.99
N LYS A 448 33.28 3.36 19.90
CA LYS A 448 33.69 4.73 20.27
C LYS A 448 33.01 5.77 19.38
N LEU A 449 32.94 5.53 18.08
CA LEU A 449 32.25 6.42 17.13
C LEU A 449 30.74 6.40 17.36
N ALA A 450 30.14 5.23 17.53
CA ALA A 450 28.71 5.11 17.86
C ALA A 450 28.35 5.95 19.09
N LEU A 451 29.14 5.84 20.17
CA LEU A 451 28.94 6.61 21.40
C LEU A 451 29.01 8.12 21.16
N SER A 452 29.98 8.58 20.33
CA SER A 452 30.13 9.99 19.98
C SER A 452 28.86 10.52 19.27
N TYR A 453 28.30 9.76 18.32
CA TYR A 453 27.12 10.16 17.58
C TYR A 453 25.83 10.13 18.43
N TYR A 454 25.63 9.13 19.29
CA TYR A 454 24.52 9.12 20.24
C TYR A 454 24.61 10.26 21.26
N ASN A 455 25.80 10.60 21.72
CA ASN A 455 25.99 11.81 22.56
C ASN A 455 25.65 13.10 21.80
N LYS A 456 25.91 13.15 20.49
CA LYS A 456 25.48 14.28 19.63
C LYS A 456 23.95 14.38 19.57
N VAL A 457 23.26 13.24 19.45
CA VAL A 457 21.78 13.19 19.54
C VAL A 457 21.29 13.75 20.87
N LEU A 458 21.88 13.34 22.00
CA LEU A 458 21.49 13.85 23.33
C LEU A 458 21.78 15.34 23.51
N LYS A 459 22.82 15.88 22.88
CA LYS A 459 23.05 17.35 22.87
C LYS A 459 21.94 18.11 22.14
N MET A 460 21.34 17.50 21.11
CA MET A 460 20.24 18.09 20.33
C MET A 460 18.87 17.83 20.97
N ASP A 461 18.72 16.68 21.63
CA ASP A 461 17.49 16.25 22.30
C ASP A 461 17.85 15.47 23.57
N PRO A 462 17.97 16.16 24.73
CA PRO A 462 18.36 15.53 26.00
C PRO A 462 17.41 14.41 26.46
N ASN A 463 16.18 14.38 25.95
CA ASN A 463 15.17 13.39 26.31
C ASN A 463 15.07 12.21 25.33
N ASN A 464 15.94 12.11 24.34
CA ASN A 464 15.91 11.05 23.37
C ASN A 464 16.13 9.66 24.02
N ALA A 465 15.04 8.88 24.11
CA ALA A 465 15.03 7.59 24.79
C ALA A 465 15.92 6.56 24.06
N ASN A 466 15.96 6.59 22.71
CA ASN A 466 16.77 5.66 21.92
C ASN A 466 18.25 5.89 22.17
N ALA A 467 18.72 7.12 22.08
CA ALA A 467 20.13 7.44 22.34
C ALA A 467 20.57 7.08 23.76
N LYS A 468 19.74 7.35 24.78
CA LYS A 468 20.01 6.92 26.17
C LYS A 468 20.15 5.41 26.28
N LYS A 469 19.21 4.66 25.69
CA LYS A 469 19.23 3.19 25.67
C LYS A 469 20.50 2.65 25.00
N MET A 470 20.85 3.19 23.82
CA MET A 470 22.00 2.69 23.05
C MET A 470 23.33 2.98 23.73
N ILE A 471 23.46 4.14 24.37
CA ILE A 471 24.64 4.48 25.22
C ILE A 471 24.76 3.48 26.38
N GLY A 472 23.64 3.17 27.05
CA GLY A 472 23.61 2.16 28.12
C GLY A 472 24.10 0.80 27.64
N ILE A 473 23.61 0.31 26.49
CA ILE A 473 24.02 -0.96 25.88
C ILE A 473 25.52 -0.98 25.54
N ILE A 474 26.05 0.14 24.99
CA ILE A 474 27.47 0.23 24.63
C ILE A 474 28.37 0.17 25.85
N ASN A 475 27.95 0.81 26.96
CA ASN A 475 28.72 0.88 28.22
C ASN A 475 28.67 -0.44 29.04
N GLN A 476 27.58 -1.22 28.93
CA GLN A 476 27.43 -2.51 29.60
C GLN A 476 28.24 -3.65 28.98
N LYS A 477 28.70 -3.51 27.73
CA LYS A 477 29.51 -4.51 27.00
C LYS A 477 31.00 -4.16 27.00
N LYS A 478 31.48 -3.57 28.13
CA LYS A 478 32.91 -3.40 28.40
C LYS A 478 33.51 -4.68 29.01
#